data_f696f98a234e08d88e9078b1b848af40
#
_entry.id   f696f98a234e08d88e9078b1b848af40
#
_cell.length_a   1.000
_cell.length_b   1.000
_cell.length_c   1.000
_cell.angle_alpha   90.00
_cell.angle_beta   90.00
_cell.angle_gamma   90.00
#
_symmetry.space_group_name_H-M   'P 1'
#
loop_
_entity.id
_entity.type
_entity.pdbx_description
1 polymer ?
#
loop_
_entity_poly.entity_id
_entity_poly.type
_entity_poly.pdbx_seq_one_letter_code
_entity_poly.pdbx_strand_id
1 'polypeptide(L)'
;METLSFFKAMADDTRLKVLMLLSLKGELCVCDLQNALEISQPKVSRHLAELRRNELLVDERRAKWVYYKLNPAMPTWMNDIISTSSQNSHQYLEDCLSRLNSDCSNC
;
A
#
# COMPACT_ATOMS: atom_id res chain seq x y z
N MET A 1 6.06 -6.39 15.92
CA MET A 1 6.03 -4.92 15.74
C MET A 1 5.27 -4.29 16.88
N GLU A 2 5.80 -3.23 17.47
CA GLU A 2 5.11 -2.57 18.56
C GLU A 2 4.04 -1.60 18.05
N THR A 3 3.10 -1.30 18.93
CA THR A 3 1.94 -0.47 18.60
C THR A 3 2.32 0.91 18.06
N LEU A 4 3.21 1.60 18.75
CA LEU A 4 3.59 2.96 18.34
C LEU A 4 4.26 2.96 16.96
N SER A 5 5.15 2.00 16.70
CA SER A 5 5.82 1.90 15.40
C SER A 5 4.81 1.69 14.28
N PHE A 6 3.79 0.89 14.54
CA PHE A 6 2.70 0.67 13.57
C PHE A 6 1.99 1.99 13.24
N PHE A 7 1.57 2.74 14.27
CA PHE A 7 0.88 4.00 14.03
C PHE A 7 1.79 5.05 13.40
N LYS A 8 3.07 5.07 13.75
CA LYS A 8 4.02 5.96 13.08
C LYS A 8 4.18 5.63 11.61
N ALA A 9 4.22 4.34 11.28
CA ALA A 9 4.31 3.92 9.88
C ALA A 9 3.07 4.36 9.09
N MET A 10 1.90 4.37 9.72
CA MET A 10 0.66 4.81 9.10
C MET A 10 0.50 6.32 9.04
N ALA A 11 1.25 7.06 9.84
CA ALA A 11 1.07 8.51 9.95
C ALA A 11 1.88 9.27 8.89
N ASP A 12 1.76 8.86 7.65
CA ASP A 12 2.35 9.50 6.49
C ASP A 12 1.36 9.34 5.35
N ASP A 13 1.09 10.41 4.63
CA ASP A 13 0.08 10.42 3.57
C ASP A 13 0.30 9.29 2.55
N THR A 14 1.51 9.17 2.04
CA THR A 14 1.82 8.17 1.03
C THR A 14 1.74 6.75 1.58
N ARG A 15 2.35 6.51 2.73
CA ARG A 15 2.33 5.17 3.33
C ARG A 15 0.93 4.73 3.73
N LEU A 16 0.13 5.66 4.27
CA LEU A 16 -1.24 5.35 4.62
C LEU A 16 -2.05 4.96 3.38
N LYS A 17 -1.91 5.72 2.30
CA LYS A 17 -2.59 5.39 1.04
C LYS A 17 -2.16 4.04 0.50
N VAL A 18 -0.87 3.72 0.55
CA VAL A 18 -0.37 2.41 0.09
C VAL A 18 -1.05 1.29 0.87
N LEU A 19 -1.06 1.38 2.19
CA LEU A 19 -1.65 0.33 3.02
C LEU A 19 -3.14 0.16 2.75
N MET A 20 -3.86 1.27 2.63
CA MET A 20 -5.30 1.23 2.35
C MET A 20 -5.59 0.67 0.96
N LEU A 21 -4.82 1.06 -0.06
CA LEU A 21 -5.02 0.56 -1.41
C LEU A 21 -4.77 -0.94 -1.48
N LEU A 22 -3.74 -1.42 -0.80
CA LEU A 22 -3.47 -2.86 -0.75
C LEU A 22 -4.55 -3.62 0.01
N SER A 23 -5.12 -3.01 1.05
CA SER A 23 -6.25 -3.61 1.75
C SER A 23 -7.46 -3.78 0.83
N LEU A 24 -7.75 -2.76 0.01
CA LEU A 24 -8.92 -2.79 -0.88
C LEU A 24 -8.70 -3.65 -2.11
N LYS A 25 -7.50 -3.65 -2.67
CA LYS A 25 -7.21 -4.33 -3.94
C LYS A 25 -6.54 -5.69 -3.77
N GLY A 26 -6.02 -5.98 -2.59
CA GLY A 26 -5.33 -7.23 -2.29
C GLY A 26 -3.86 -7.19 -2.67
N GLU A 27 -3.57 -6.91 -3.92
CA GLU A 27 -2.18 -6.95 -4.43
C GLU A 27 -2.03 -5.94 -5.55
N LEU A 28 -0.91 -5.21 -5.54
CA LEU A 28 -0.61 -4.23 -6.59
C LEU A 28 0.88 -4.28 -6.89
N CYS A 29 1.24 -4.06 -8.17
CA CYS A 29 2.64 -3.93 -8.54
C CYS A 29 3.10 -2.49 -8.27
N VAL A 30 4.41 -2.28 -8.31
CA VAL A 30 4.99 -0.97 -8.07
C VAL A 30 4.50 0.07 -9.09
N CYS A 31 4.27 -0.34 -10.34
CA CYS A 31 3.72 0.56 -11.35
C CYS A 31 2.31 1.02 -11.01
N ASP A 32 1.48 0.12 -10.50
CA ASP A 32 0.12 0.46 -10.08
C ASP A 32 0.15 1.51 -8.98
N LEU A 33 1.03 1.30 -8.00
CA LEU A 33 1.15 2.23 -6.89
C LEU A 33 1.68 3.58 -7.33
N GLN A 34 2.68 3.58 -8.22
CA GLN A 34 3.22 4.80 -8.77
C GLN A 34 2.16 5.60 -9.52
N ASN A 35 1.36 4.92 -10.33
CA ASN A 35 0.28 5.54 -11.07
C ASN A 35 -0.79 6.11 -10.14
N ALA A 36 -1.22 5.33 -9.16
CA ALA A 36 -2.26 5.73 -8.23
C ALA A 36 -1.86 6.94 -7.39
N LEU A 37 -0.62 6.97 -6.94
CA LEU A 37 -0.12 8.01 -6.03
C LEU A 37 0.42 9.21 -6.76
N GLU A 38 0.71 9.09 -8.04
CA GLU A 38 1.31 10.16 -8.88
C GLU A 38 2.59 10.73 -8.27
N ILE A 39 3.45 9.83 -7.80
CA ILE A 39 4.78 10.22 -7.30
C ILE A 39 5.84 9.46 -8.05
N SER A 40 7.07 9.90 -7.93
CA SER A 40 8.19 9.28 -8.65
C SER A 40 8.45 7.87 -8.15
N GLN A 41 9.01 7.04 -9.02
CA GLN A 41 9.34 5.65 -8.68
C GLN A 41 10.31 5.58 -7.48
N PRO A 42 11.35 6.42 -7.39
CA PRO A 42 12.23 6.38 -6.21
C PRO A 42 11.48 6.67 -4.89
N LYS A 43 10.51 7.58 -4.92
CA LYS A 43 9.72 7.88 -3.71
C LYS A 43 8.83 6.71 -3.31
N VAL A 44 8.15 6.11 -4.29
CA VAL A 44 7.33 4.93 -4.03
C VAL A 44 8.20 3.82 -3.44
N SER A 45 9.33 3.55 -4.08
CA SER A 45 10.23 2.48 -3.64
C SER A 45 10.73 2.70 -2.22
N ARG A 46 11.04 3.95 -1.86
CA ARG A 46 11.50 4.27 -0.51
C ARG A 46 10.42 4.00 0.53
N HIS A 47 9.19 4.40 0.24
CA HIS A 47 8.07 4.17 1.15
C HIS A 47 7.74 2.68 1.27
N LEU A 48 7.79 1.94 0.15
CA LEU A 48 7.57 0.50 0.18
C LEU A 48 8.63 -0.23 0.99
N ALA A 49 9.89 0.18 0.84
CA ALA A 49 10.99 -0.39 1.61
C ALA A 49 10.80 -0.16 3.11
N GLU A 50 10.35 1.04 3.49
CA GLU A 50 10.08 1.36 4.88
C GLU A 50 8.95 0.49 5.45
N LEU A 51 7.87 0.34 4.71
CA LEU A 51 6.76 -0.50 5.15
C LEU A 51 7.15 -1.97 5.22
N ARG A 52 7.97 -2.44 4.29
CA ARG A 52 8.46 -3.82 4.31
C ARG A 52 9.39 -4.05 5.49
N ARG A 53 10.26 -3.09 5.79
CA ARG A 53 11.16 -3.17 6.94
C ARG A 53 10.38 -3.26 8.24
N ASN A 54 9.23 -2.62 8.32
CA ASN A 54 8.34 -2.67 9.48
C ASN A 54 7.40 -3.88 9.44
N GLU A 55 7.62 -4.80 8.52
CA GLU A 55 6.88 -6.06 8.41
C GLU A 55 5.39 -5.87 8.12
N LEU A 56 5.01 -4.74 7.53
CA LEU A 56 3.63 -4.48 7.13
C LEU A 56 3.33 -4.98 5.72
N LEU A 57 4.36 -5.07 4.88
CA LEU A 57 4.23 -5.55 3.50
C LEU A 57 5.14 -6.72 3.24
N VAL A 58 4.73 -7.55 2.31
CA VAL A 58 5.60 -8.54 1.66
C VAL A 58 5.56 -8.29 0.16
N ASP A 59 6.60 -8.72 -0.52
CA ASP A 59 6.68 -8.57 -1.97
C ASP A 59 6.96 -9.91 -2.63
N GLU A 60 6.59 -10.00 -3.90
CA GLU A 60 6.82 -11.19 -4.70
C GLU A 60 7.19 -10.75 -6.11
N ARG A 61 8.29 -11.29 -6.63
CA ARG A 61 8.70 -11.04 -8.01
C ARG A 61 8.06 -12.08 -8.91
N ARG A 62 7.38 -11.62 -9.96
CA ARG A 62 6.81 -12.47 -11.00
C ARG A 62 7.33 -11.97 -12.33
N ALA A 63 8.20 -12.75 -12.97
CA ALA A 63 8.92 -12.32 -14.16
C ALA A 63 9.68 -11.03 -13.87
N LYS A 64 9.40 -9.96 -14.58
CA LYS A 64 10.08 -8.67 -14.37
C LYS A 64 9.33 -7.72 -13.44
N TRP A 65 8.16 -8.13 -12.93
CA TRP A 65 7.32 -7.26 -12.11
C TRP A 65 7.43 -7.64 -10.64
N VAL A 66 7.36 -6.63 -9.75
CA VAL A 66 7.35 -6.83 -8.31
C VAL A 66 5.97 -6.44 -7.79
N TYR A 67 5.31 -7.37 -7.12
CA TYR A 67 3.98 -7.18 -6.55
C TYR A 67 4.09 -7.08 -5.04
N TYR A 68 3.27 -6.20 -4.47
CA TYR A 68 3.21 -5.97 -3.03
C TYR A 68 1.83 -6.31 -2.48
N LYS A 69 1.80 -6.83 -1.27
CA LYS A 69 0.54 -7.07 -0.55
C LYS A 69 0.79 -6.89 0.94
N LEU A 70 -0.29 -6.76 1.70
CA LEU A 70 -0.18 -6.71 3.14
C LEU A 70 0.38 -8.03 3.65
N ASN A 71 1.23 -7.95 4.68
CA ASN A 71 1.88 -9.14 5.23
C ASN A 71 0.82 -10.03 5.89
N PRO A 72 0.64 -11.28 5.42
CA PRO A 72 -0.35 -12.18 6.03
C PRO A 72 -0.04 -12.55 7.47
N ALA A 73 1.21 -12.35 7.92
CA ALA A 73 1.59 -12.60 9.31
C ALA A 73 1.34 -11.40 10.22
N MET A 74 0.79 -10.31 9.67
CA MET A 74 0.46 -9.12 10.45
C MET A 74 -0.56 -9.48 11.54
N PRO A 75 -0.41 -8.97 12.78
CA PRO A 75 -1.42 -9.20 13.81
C PRO A 75 -2.81 -8.76 13.33
N THR A 76 -3.82 -9.54 13.70
CA THR A 76 -5.19 -9.31 13.25
C THR A 76 -5.67 -7.88 13.55
N TRP A 77 -5.33 -7.35 14.74
CA TRP A 77 -5.80 -6.01 15.11
C TRP A 77 -5.22 -4.92 14.22
N MET A 78 -3.99 -5.08 13.74
CA MET A 78 -3.37 -4.14 12.79
C MET A 78 -4.06 -4.21 11.44
N ASN A 79 -4.30 -5.43 10.97
CA ASN A 79 -5.00 -5.64 9.72
C ASN A 79 -6.43 -5.07 9.79
N ASP A 80 -7.10 -5.25 10.92
CA ASP A 80 -8.45 -4.71 11.12
C ASP A 80 -8.47 -3.18 11.07
N ILE A 81 -7.46 -2.52 11.66
CA ILE A 81 -7.35 -1.07 11.61
C ILE A 81 -7.19 -0.60 10.16
N ILE A 82 -6.31 -1.22 9.41
CA ILE A 82 -6.09 -0.85 8.00
C ILE A 82 -7.37 -1.09 7.20
N SER A 83 -8.00 -2.24 7.37
CA SER A 83 -9.21 -2.60 6.64
C SER A 83 -10.36 -1.65 6.95
N THR A 84 -10.61 -1.39 8.22
CA THR A 84 -11.68 -0.48 8.65
C THR A 84 -11.43 0.94 8.15
N SER A 85 -10.18 1.39 8.25
CA SER A 85 -9.82 2.71 7.74
C SER A 85 -10.05 2.81 6.24
N SER A 86 -9.67 1.77 5.49
CA SER A 86 -9.85 1.73 4.04
C SER A 86 -11.32 1.83 3.65
N GLN A 87 -12.17 1.11 4.35
CA GLN A 87 -13.60 1.06 4.06
C GLN A 87 -14.30 2.38 4.35
N ASN A 88 -13.71 3.20 5.21
CA ASN A 88 -14.29 4.47 5.64
C ASN A 88 -13.57 5.69 5.07
N SER A 89 -12.66 5.51 4.12
CA SER A 89 -11.85 6.58 3.58
C SER A 89 -11.95 6.71 2.06
N HIS A 90 -13.13 6.42 1.50
CA HIS A 90 -13.32 6.48 0.04
C HIS A 90 -13.00 7.84 -0.55
N GLN A 91 -13.41 8.91 0.13
CA GLN A 91 -13.14 10.26 -0.36
C GLN A 91 -11.64 10.55 -0.35
N TYR A 92 -10.95 10.14 0.69
CA TYR A 92 -9.50 10.31 0.81
C TYR A 92 -8.75 9.55 -0.29
N LEU A 93 -9.27 8.40 -0.69
CA LEU A 93 -8.65 7.53 -1.69
C LEU A 93 -9.22 7.73 -3.10
N GLU A 94 -10.19 8.62 -3.27
CA GLU A 94 -10.96 8.74 -4.51
C GLU A 94 -10.08 8.87 -5.75
N ASP A 95 -9.12 9.78 -5.72
CA ASP A 95 -8.24 10.01 -6.87
C ASP A 95 -7.37 8.80 -7.16
N CYS A 96 -6.83 8.18 -6.12
CA CYS A 96 -5.99 6.99 -6.27
C CYS A 96 -6.79 5.84 -6.88
N LEU A 97 -7.99 5.61 -6.38
CA LEU A 97 -8.84 4.54 -6.88
C LEU A 97 -9.26 4.79 -8.32
N SER A 98 -9.53 6.05 -8.66
CA SER A 98 -9.86 6.44 -10.02
C SER A 98 -8.72 6.10 -10.98
N ARG A 99 -7.47 6.38 -10.59
CA ARG A 99 -6.31 6.09 -11.42
C ARG A 99 -6.06 4.59 -11.55
N LEU A 100 -6.36 3.81 -10.52
CA LEU A 100 -6.23 2.35 -10.57
C LEU A 100 -7.28 1.71 -11.48
N ASN A 101 -8.45 2.32 -11.59
CA ASN A 101 -9.50 1.81 -12.46
C ASN A 101 -9.24 2.16 -13.92
N SER A 102 -8.38 3.14 -14.20
CA SER A 102 -7.92 3.37 -15.55
C SER A 102 -6.87 2.31 -15.86
N ASP A 103 -6.72 1.99 -17.12
CA ASP A 103 -5.85 0.88 -17.54
C ASP A 103 -4.40 1.15 -17.20
N CYS A 104 -3.83 0.35 -16.33
CA CYS A 104 -2.40 0.37 -16.01
C CYS A 104 -1.73 -0.82 -16.69
N SER A 105 -2.03 -0.99 -17.95
CA SER A 105 -1.61 -2.17 -18.70
C SER A 105 -0.11 -2.25 -18.91
N ASN A 106 0.63 -1.20 -18.60
CA ASN A 106 2.08 -1.19 -18.76
C ASN A 106 2.83 -1.80 -17.58
N CYS A 107 2.12 -2.21 -16.56
CA CYS A 107 2.73 -2.89 -15.42
C CYS A 107 3.07 -4.35 -15.67
#